data_42f7b074aa9abfc6c29ba00670f661e5
#
_entry.id   42f7b074aa9abfc6c29ba00670f661e5
#
_cell.length_a   1.000
_cell.length_b   1.000
_cell.length_c   1.000
_cell.angle_alpha   90.00
_cell.angle_beta   90.00
_cell.angle_gamma   90.00
#
_symmetry.space_group_name_H-M   'P 1'
#
loop_
_entity.id
_entity.type
_entity.pdbx_description
1 polymer ?
#
loop_
_entity_poly.entity_id
_entity_poly.type
_entity_poly.pdbx_seq_one_letter_code
_entity_poly.pdbx_strand_id
1 'polypeptide(L)'
;MKKDCENLWAKNKYFVLSKSHKAYLDIREYLKEKEVDIAYLQRKIQSVKDIEESKKDFNNAILHVWGYFKKDASETEKQGLFVLLEEYMKGENSQEAVIQYLNALLRKYPNKYLQESTLLTGENK
;
A
#
# COMPACT_ATOMS: atom_id res chain seq x y z
N MET A 1 -4.13 11.36 20.20
CA MET A 1 -3.76 12.62 19.51
C MET A 1 -3.94 12.43 18.01
N LYS A 2 -4.51 13.41 17.37
CA LYS A 2 -4.78 13.32 15.93
C LYS A 2 -3.53 13.12 15.09
N LYS A 3 -2.43 13.77 15.47
CA LYS A 3 -1.17 13.63 14.76
C LYS A 3 -0.64 12.20 14.78
N ASP A 4 -0.79 11.53 15.92
CA ASP A 4 -0.37 10.13 16.03
C ASP A 4 -1.17 9.24 15.10
N CYS A 5 -2.47 9.52 14.98
CA CYS A 5 -3.34 8.79 14.06
C CYS A 5 -2.93 9.05 12.61
N GLU A 6 -2.63 10.29 12.28
CA GLU A 6 -2.19 10.64 10.92
C GLU A 6 -0.88 9.94 10.57
N ASN A 7 0.05 9.89 11.51
CA ASN A 7 1.33 9.21 11.30
C ASN A 7 1.13 7.71 11.11
N LEU A 8 0.30 7.10 11.95
CA LEU A 8 -0.01 5.67 11.83
C LEU A 8 -0.68 5.38 10.49
N TRP A 9 -1.63 6.22 10.08
CA TRP A 9 -2.32 6.05 8.81
C TRP A 9 -1.37 6.18 7.64
N ALA A 10 -0.46 7.16 7.69
CA ALA A 10 0.50 7.37 6.60
C ALA A 10 1.32 6.12 6.33
N LYS A 11 1.70 5.39 7.38
CA LYS A 11 2.48 4.16 7.23
C LYS A 11 1.67 3.01 6.66
N ASN A 12 0.38 2.97 6.95
CA ASN A 12 -0.46 1.79 6.69
C ASN A 12 -1.47 1.95 5.56
N LYS A 13 -1.63 3.16 5.02
CA LYS A 13 -2.75 3.38 4.11
C LYS A 13 -2.66 2.56 2.82
N TYR A 14 -1.48 2.34 2.28
CA TYR A 14 -1.36 1.53 1.06
C TYR A 14 -1.55 0.05 1.35
N PHE A 15 -1.15 -0.41 2.54
CA PHE A 15 -1.47 -1.76 2.96
C PHE A 15 -2.99 -1.95 3.00
N VAL A 16 -3.69 -1.01 3.67
CA VAL A 16 -5.16 -1.09 3.76
C VAL A 16 -5.79 -1.03 2.37
N LEU A 17 -5.33 -0.09 1.54
CA LEU A 17 -5.86 0.03 0.17
C LEU A 17 -5.67 -1.25 -0.63
N SER A 18 -4.53 -1.93 -0.44
CA SER A 18 -4.24 -3.18 -1.16
C SER A 18 -5.14 -4.33 -0.75
N LYS A 19 -5.70 -4.27 0.46
CA LYS A 19 -6.59 -5.29 0.96
C LYS A 19 -8.06 -4.98 0.69
N SER A 20 -8.44 -3.70 0.83
CA SER A 20 -9.85 -3.30 0.68
C SER A 20 -9.94 -1.80 0.43
N HIS A 21 -10.37 -1.45 -0.76
CA HIS A 21 -10.65 -0.05 -1.11
C HIS A 21 -11.74 0.52 -0.21
N LYS A 22 -12.74 -0.31 0.12
CA LYS A 22 -13.82 0.10 1.02
C LYS A 22 -13.29 0.45 2.41
N ALA A 23 -12.44 -0.41 2.98
CA ALA A 23 -11.86 -0.15 4.30
C ALA A 23 -11.00 1.12 4.27
N TYR A 24 -10.27 1.34 3.18
CA TYR A 24 -9.47 2.55 2.99
C TYR A 24 -10.34 3.80 3.07
N LEU A 25 -11.46 3.80 2.35
CA LEU A 25 -12.38 4.95 2.37
C LEU A 25 -13.03 5.14 3.74
N ASP A 26 -13.40 4.05 4.41
CA ASP A 26 -13.99 4.12 5.74
C ASP A 26 -13.04 4.78 6.74
N ILE A 27 -11.75 4.40 6.69
CA ILE A 27 -10.75 4.97 7.60
C ILE A 27 -10.50 6.43 7.26
N ARG A 28 -10.43 6.78 5.98
CA ARG A 28 -10.27 8.18 5.58
C ARG A 28 -11.41 9.03 6.14
N GLU A 29 -12.63 8.52 6.09
CA GLU A 29 -13.80 9.23 6.61
C GLU A 29 -13.69 9.41 8.12
N TYR A 30 -13.32 8.34 8.83
CA TYR A 30 -13.11 8.40 10.28
C TYR A 30 -12.09 9.48 10.66
N LEU A 31 -11.00 9.58 9.90
CA LEU A 31 -9.93 10.51 10.22
C LEU A 31 -10.29 11.98 10.02
N LYS A 32 -11.42 12.25 9.37
CA LYS A 32 -11.93 13.62 9.24
C LYS A 32 -12.62 14.09 10.50
N GLU A 33 -12.94 13.20 11.44
CA GLU A 33 -13.63 13.56 12.67
C GLU A 33 -12.74 14.44 13.53
N LYS A 34 -13.39 15.27 14.35
CA LYS A 34 -12.70 16.22 15.20
C LYS A 34 -11.83 15.53 16.24
N GLU A 35 -12.34 14.43 16.81
CA GLU A 35 -11.61 13.63 17.78
C GLU A 35 -11.45 12.21 17.26
N VAL A 36 -10.22 11.74 17.26
CA VAL A 36 -9.90 10.39 16.80
C VAL A 36 -9.09 9.66 17.87
N ASP A 37 -9.30 8.35 17.94
CA ASP A 37 -8.69 7.49 18.95
C ASP A 37 -7.71 6.54 18.26
N ILE A 38 -6.46 6.57 18.69
CA ILE A 38 -5.41 5.75 18.07
C ILE A 38 -5.68 4.26 18.27
N ALA A 39 -6.21 3.86 19.43
CA ALA A 39 -6.51 2.44 19.66
C ALA A 39 -7.59 1.94 18.71
N TYR A 40 -8.59 2.76 18.45
CA TYR A 40 -9.64 2.44 17.50
C TYR A 40 -9.06 2.29 16.09
N LEU A 41 -8.20 3.24 15.68
CA LEU A 41 -7.56 3.19 14.38
C LEU A 41 -6.68 1.94 14.25
N GLN A 42 -5.93 1.61 15.29
CA GLN A 42 -5.09 0.40 15.28
C GLN A 42 -5.94 -0.85 15.07
N ARG A 43 -7.09 -0.95 15.77
CA ARG A 43 -7.98 -2.10 15.60
C ARG A 43 -8.56 -2.17 14.19
N LYS A 44 -8.91 -1.03 13.63
CA LYS A 44 -9.40 -0.97 12.24
C LYS A 44 -8.35 -1.48 11.26
N ILE A 45 -7.11 -1.02 11.40
CA ILE A 45 -6.02 -1.45 10.53
C ILE A 45 -5.76 -2.95 10.72
N GLN A 46 -5.76 -3.44 11.97
CA GLN A 46 -5.54 -4.85 12.24
C GLN A 46 -6.63 -5.73 11.61
N SER A 47 -7.87 -5.26 11.63
CA SER A 47 -8.98 -6.04 11.07
C SER A 47 -8.83 -6.27 9.56
N VAL A 48 -8.10 -5.38 8.89
CA VAL A 48 -7.89 -5.50 7.44
C VAL A 48 -7.02 -6.71 7.09
N LYS A 49 -6.16 -7.15 8.00
CA LYS A 49 -5.27 -8.29 7.76
C LYS A 49 -6.06 -9.57 7.44
N ASP A 50 -7.25 -9.71 7.99
CA ASP A 50 -8.05 -10.92 7.83
C ASP A 50 -8.95 -10.88 6.59
N ILE A 51 -8.96 -9.78 5.86
CA ILE A 51 -9.74 -9.67 4.64
C ILE A 51 -9.09 -10.53 3.55
N GLU A 52 -9.91 -11.26 2.81
CA GLU A 52 -9.43 -12.07 1.70
C GLU A 52 -8.73 -11.23 0.64
N GLU A 53 -7.76 -11.82 -0.03
CA GLU A 53 -7.03 -11.16 -1.10
C GLU A 53 -7.99 -10.69 -2.21
N SER A 54 -7.81 -9.44 -2.63
CA SER A 54 -8.53 -8.87 -3.76
C SER A 54 -7.51 -8.45 -4.80
N LYS A 55 -7.49 -9.13 -5.94
CA LYS A 55 -6.56 -8.79 -7.02
C LYS A 55 -6.80 -7.36 -7.52
N LYS A 56 -8.06 -6.98 -7.62
CA LYS A 56 -8.44 -5.65 -8.07
C LYS A 56 -7.89 -4.57 -7.12
N ASP A 57 -8.08 -4.76 -5.82
CA ASP A 57 -7.66 -3.77 -4.84
C ASP A 57 -6.15 -3.72 -4.72
N PHE A 58 -5.48 -4.87 -4.77
CA PHE A 58 -4.02 -4.91 -4.76
C PHE A 58 -3.46 -4.16 -5.98
N ASN A 59 -3.97 -4.47 -7.17
CA ASN A 59 -3.52 -3.82 -8.39
C ASN A 59 -3.68 -2.29 -8.29
N ASN A 60 -4.84 -1.84 -7.79
CA ASN A 60 -5.10 -0.43 -7.62
C ASN A 60 -4.10 0.24 -6.68
N ALA A 61 -3.79 -0.42 -5.55
CA ALA A 61 -2.83 0.10 -4.59
C ALA A 61 -1.43 0.20 -5.20
N ILE A 62 -1.03 -0.82 -5.96
CA ILE A 62 0.28 -0.82 -6.60
C ILE A 62 0.41 0.33 -7.61
N LEU A 63 -0.65 0.60 -8.36
CA LEU A 63 -0.63 1.72 -9.31
C LEU A 63 -0.49 3.07 -8.60
N HIS A 64 -1.07 3.21 -7.41
CA HIS A 64 -0.86 4.41 -6.59
C HIS A 64 0.58 4.52 -6.13
N VAL A 65 1.17 3.41 -5.68
CA VAL A 65 2.57 3.41 -5.25
C VAL A 65 3.50 3.70 -6.44
N TRP A 66 3.20 3.13 -7.60
CA TRP A 66 3.96 3.39 -8.82
C TRP A 66 4.06 4.90 -9.11
N GLY A 67 3.01 5.66 -8.78
CA GLY A 67 3.01 7.09 -8.97
C GLY A 67 4.20 7.82 -8.35
N TYR A 68 4.80 7.25 -7.30
CA TYR A 68 5.98 7.84 -6.65
C TYR A 68 7.26 7.64 -7.48
N PHE A 69 7.29 6.67 -8.37
CA PHE A 69 8.46 6.34 -9.19
C PHE A 69 8.33 6.82 -10.63
N LYS A 70 7.12 7.14 -11.04
CA LYS A 70 6.76 7.41 -12.43
C LYS A 70 7.66 8.43 -13.10
N LYS A 71 8.08 9.45 -12.35
CA LYS A 71 8.89 10.53 -12.87
C LYS A 71 10.35 10.13 -13.10
N ASP A 72 10.89 9.28 -12.24
CA ASP A 72 12.31 8.93 -12.25
C ASP A 72 12.63 7.59 -12.90
N ALA A 73 11.69 6.65 -12.89
CA ALA A 73 11.92 5.31 -13.41
C ALA A 73 12.01 5.31 -14.94
N SER A 74 12.78 4.35 -15.45
CA SER A 74 12.93 4.19 -16.91
C SER A 74 11.70 3.50 -17.50
N GLU A 75 11.59 3.57 -18.84
CA GLU A 75 10.53 2.86 -19.55
C GLU A 75 10.63 1.35 -19.33
N THR A 76 11.86 0.83 -19.33
CA THR A 76 12.09 -0.60 -19.06
C THR A 76 11.60 -1.00 -17.67
N GLU A 77 11.86 -0.15 -16.68
CA GLU A 77 11.40 -0.41 -15.30
C GLU A 77 9.89 -0.38 -15.20
N LYS A 78 9.24 0.56 -15.89
CA LYS A 78 7.80 0.64 -15.96
C LYS A 78 7.22 -0.63 -16.57
N GLN A 79 7.76 -1.07 -17.69
CA GLN A 79 7.29 -2.28 -18.37
C GLN A 79 7.47 -3.51 -17.48
N GLY A 80 8.59 -3.60 -16.76
CA GLY A 80 8.82 -4.71 -15.84
C GLY A 80 7.75 -4.81 -14.77
N LEU A 81 7.38 -3.68 -14.17
CA LEU A 81 6.33 -3.69 -13.16
C LEU A 81 4.98 -4.10 -13.76
N PHE A 82 4.65 -3.54 -14.92
CA PHE A 82 3.33 -3.78 -15.53
C PHE A 82 3.19 -5.22 -15.98
N VAL A 83 4.28 -5.85 -16.44
CA VAL A 83 4.27 -7.29 -16.78
C VAL A 83 3.99 -8.12 -15.52
N LEU A 84 4.65 -7.81 -14.40
CA LEU A 84 4.40 -8.52 -13.15
C LEU A 84 2.98 -8.36 -12.66
N LEU A 85 2.41 -7.16 -12.78
CA LEU A 85 1.02 -6.91 -12.40
C LEU A 85 0.06 -7.71 -13.28
N GLU A 86 0.31 -7.74 -14.57
CA GLU A 86 -0.52 -8.50 -15.49
C GLU A 86 -0.47 -10.00 -15.15
N GLU A 87 0.74 -10.51 -14.89
CA GLU A 87 0.90 -11.92 -14.49
C GLU A 87 0.19 -12.20 -13.18
N TYR A 88 0.28 -11.28 -12.22
CA TYR A 88 -0.44 -11.43 -10.97
C TYR A 88 -1.96 -11.49 -11.19
N MET A 89 -2.49 -10.60 -12.03
CA MET A 89 -3.93 -10.57 -12.31
C MET A 89 -4.41 -11.87 -12.95
N LYS A 90 -3.53 -12.53 -13.71
CA LYS A 90 -3.83 -13.82 -14.35
C LYS A 90 -3.57 -15.02 -13.44
N GLY A 91 -3.09 -14.79 -12.23
CA GLY A 91 -2.76 -15.87 -11.31
C GLY A 91 -1.43 -16.54 -11.59
N GLU A 92 -0.56 -15.92 -12.40
CA GLU A 92 0.74 -16.48 -12.81
C GLU A 92 1.89 -15.98 -11.96
N ASN A 93 1.64 -15.03 -11.06
CA ASN A 93 2.66 -14.48 -10.20
C ASN A 93 2.04 -14.08 -8.86
N SER A 94 2.89 -13.81 -7.86
CA SER A 94 2.42 -13.52 -6.50
C SER A 94 2.48 -12.03 -6.18
N GLN A 95 1.75 -11.63 -5.13
CA GLN A 95 1.88 -10.27 -4.60
C GLN A 95 3.32 -10.01 -4.15
N GLU A 96 3.95 -11.02 -3.56
CA GLU A 96 5.33 -10.93 -3.09
C GLU A 96 6.29 -10.52 -4.20
N ALA A 97 6.14 -11.09 -5.38
CA ALA A 97 7.01 -10.75 -6.52
C ALA A 97 6.85 -9.27 -6.91
N VAL A 98 5.62 -8.78 -6.90
CA VAL A 98 5.34 -7.38 -7.22
C VAL A 98 5.97 -6.46 -6.17
N ILE A 99 5.81 -6.82 -4.89
CA ILE A 99 6.36 -6.02 -3.79
C ILE A 99 7.88 -6.01 -3.83
N GLN A 100 8.51 -7.14 -4.12
CA GLN A 100 9.97 -7.20 -4.25
C GLN A 100 10.48 -6.30 -5.38
N TYR A 101 9.74 -6.24 -6.48
CA TYR A 101 10.11 -5.37 -7.58
C TYR A 101 10.03 -3.90 -7.16
N LEU A 102 8.95 -3.53 -6.45
CA LEU A 102 8.82 -2.17 -5.95
C LEU A 102 9.92 -1.82 -4.95
N ASN A 103 10.30 -2.77 -4.09
CA ASN A 103 11.40 -2.55 -3.15
C ASN A 103 12.74 -2.36 -3.86
N ALA A 104 12.95 -3.05 -4.99
CA ALA A 104 14.14 -2.82 -5.81
C ALA A 104 14.13 -1.41 -6.39
N LEU A 105 12.98 -0.95 -6.87
CA LEU A 105 12.86 0.43 -7.36
C LEU A 105 13.11 1.43 -6.23
N LEU A 106 12.61 1.14 -5.03
CA LEU A 106 12.78 2.02 -3.89
C LEU A 106 14.24 2.15 -3.47
N ARG A 107 15.02 1.07 -3.60
CA ARG A 107 16.47 1.14 -3.35
C ARG A 107 17.18 2.03 -4.37
N LYS A 108 16.72 2.01 -5.61
CA LYS A 108 17.30 2.81 -6.68
C LYS A 108 16.83 4.27 -6.64
N TYR A 109 15.56 4.47 -6.30
CA TYR A 109 14.94 5.80 -6.23
C TYR A 109 14.36 5.99 -4.83
N PRO A 110 15.20 6.33 -3.83
CA PRO A 110 14.74 6.40 -2.44
C PRO A 110 13.62 7.41 -2.25
N ASN A 111 12.63 7.00 -1.47
CA ASN A 111 11.52 7.85 -1.06
C ASN A 111 11.23 7.54 0.40
N LYS A 112 11.44 8.52 1.26
CA LYS A 112 11.34 8.34 2.70
C LYS A 112 9.95 7.86 3.12
N TYR A 113 8.92 8.41 2.51
CA TYR A 113 7.54 8.03 2.81
C TYR A 113 7.30 6.54 2.52
N LEU A 114 7.72 6.08 1.36
CA LEU A 114 7.52 4.67 0.97
C LEU A 114 8.39 3.72 1.78
N GLN A 115 9.56 4.18 2.24
CA GLN A 115 10.43 3.35 3.05
C GLN A 115 9.79 2.95 4.37
N GLU A 116 8.80 3.70 4.83
CA GLU A 116 8.05 3.39 6.06
C GLU A 116 6.70 2.73 5.78
N SER A 117 6.32 2.58 4.51
CA SER A 117 5.02 1.99 4.17
C SER A 117 5.01 0.50 4.49
N THR A 118 4.05 0.08 5.30
CA THR A 118 3.95 -1.32 5.72
C THR A 118 3.60 -2.27 4.58
N LEU A 119 3.00 -1.77 3.51
CA LEU A 119 2.79 -2.58 2.31
C LEU A 119 4.11 -3.11 1.78
N LEU A 120 5.15 -2.26 1.77
CA LEU A 120 6.46 -2.62 1.23
C LEU A 120 7.38 -3.25 2.27
N THR A 121 7.31 -2.80 3.53
CA THR A 121 8.17 -3.35 4.59
C THR A 121 7.68 -4.67 5.14
N GLY A 122 6.38 -4.94 5.03
CA GLY A 122 5.78 -6.15 5.59
C GLY A 122 5.61 -6.12 7.10
N GLU A 123 5.71 -4.97 7.73
CA GLU A 123 5.67 -4.87 9.19
C GLU A 123 4.27 -5.05 9.79
N ASN A 124 3.25 -5.26 8.95
CA ASN A 124 1.89 -5.53 9.41
C ASN A 124 1.59 -7.01 9.60
N LYS A 125 2.58 -7.84 9.57
CA LYS A 125 2.38 -9.29 9.72
C LYS A 125 2.15 -9.71 11.14
#